data_624009c55d58e22eb320ff2b252c4fc8
#
_entry.id   624009c55d58e22eb320ff2b252c4fc8
#
_cell.length_a   1.000
_cell.length_b   1.000
_cell.length_c   1.000
_cell.angle_alpha   90.00
_cell.angle_beta   90.00
_cell.angle_gamma   90.00
#
_symmetry.space_group_name_H-M   'P 1'
#
loop_
_entity.id
_entity.type
_entity.pdbx_description
1 polymer ?
#
loop_
_entity_poly.entity_id
_entity_poly.type
_entity_poly.pdbx_seq_one_letter_code
_entity_poly.pdbx_strand_id
1 'polypeptide(L)'
;FKHSLKHEIPSPLLPLDWYALIKYSQGYVGNNMHPIVVSLHNANPFFSFDNYGIKKYNGFYTDDYSSKIKHILHLADLDSYRISCLSRAFTPPTPAFVLDKLVHFPIDKTKYFAQNYYRQYENMMQQILNSFQINEKKS
;
A
#
# COMPACT_ATOMS: atom_id res chain seq x y z
N PHE A 1 14.85 12.08 -21.67
CA PHE A 1 14.84 11.72 -20.26
C PHE A 1 16.07 10.88 -19.90
N LYS A 2 17.27 11.47 -19.97
CA LYS A 2 18.51 10.91 -19.42
C LYS A 2 18.89 11.73 -18.19
N HIS A 3 18.03 11.87 -17.22
CA HIS A 3 18.45 12.27 -15.90
C HIS A 3 18.56 11.01 -15.07
N SER A 4 19.78 10.52 -15.08
CA SER A 4 20.36 9.52 -14.22
C SER A 4 19.65 9.43 -12.89
N LEU A 5 18.99 8.31 -12.66
CA LEU A 5 18.84 7.80 -11.30
C LEU A 5 20.25 7.76 -10.72
N LYS A 6 20.51 8.61 -9.73
CA LYS A 6 21.87 8.72 -9.11
C LYS A 6 22.32 7.40 -8.49
N HIS A 7 21.40 6.50 -8.22
CA HIS A 7 21.66 5.19 -7.64
C HIS A 7 20.68 4.16 -8.21
N GLU A 8 21.19 3.26 -9.02
CA GLU A 8 20.47 2.03 -9.38
C GLU A 8 20.72 0.98 -8.30
N ILE A 9 19.64 0.36 -7.84
CA ILE A 9 19.76 -0.75 -6.90
C ILE A 9 19.88 -2.03 -7.72
N PRO A 10 20.96 -2.80 -7.53
CA PRO A 10 21.14 -4.04 -8.28
C PRO A 10 20.02 -5.02 -7.97
N SER A 11 19.43 -5.59 -9.01
CA SER A 11 18.40 -6.63 -8.93
C SER A 11 19.03 -7.98 -9.32
N PRO A 12 18.60 -9.10 -8.73
CA PRO A 12 17.51 -9.25 -7.77
C PRO A 12 17.93 -8.95 -6.31
N LEU A 13 17.04 -8.31 -5.56
CA LEU A 13 17.17 -8.16 -4.12
C LEU A 13 16.48 -9.30 -3.39
N LEU A 14 17.01 -9.72 -2.24
CA LEU A 14 16.31 -10.64 -1.35
C LEU A 14 15.06 -9.96 -0.74
N PRO A 15 14.01 -10.72 -0.36
CA PRO A 15 12.80 -10.14 0.21
C PRO A 15 13.04 -9.24 1.43
N LEU A 16 13.99 -9.59 2.29
CA LEU A 16 14.36 -8.79 3.45
C LEU A 16 15.05 -7.48 3.07
N ASP A 17 15.86 -7.48 2.01
CA ASP A 17 16.52 -6.28 1.51
C ASP A 17 15.49 -5.31 0.93
N TRP A 18 14.51 -5.81 0.19
CA TRP A 18 13.37 -5.05 -0.29
C TRP A 18 12.58 -4.42 0.85
N TYR A 19 12.28 -5.21 1.88
CA TYR A 19 11.56 -4.72 3.06
C TYR A 19 12.36 -3.60 3.75
N ALA A 20 13.65 -3.83 3.99
CA ALA A 20 14.53 -2.86 4.63
C ALA A 20 14.64 -1.56 3.81
N LEU A 21 14.80 -1.69 2.49
CA LEU A 21 14.86 -0.56 1.57
C LEU A 21 13.62 0.34 1.71
N ILE A 22 12.42 -0.25 1.71
CA ILE A 22 11.17 0.51 1.83
C ILE A 22 11.04 1.07 3.24
N LYS A 23 11.28 0.25 4.26
CA LYS A 23 11.18 0.65 5.67
C LYS A 23 12.04 1.87 6.02
N TYR A 24 13.25 1.93 5.49
CA TYR A 24 14.22 2.99 5.79
C TYR A 24 14.31 4.06 4.70
N SER A 25 13.45 4.01 3.69
CA SER A 25 13.35 5.06 2.68
C SER A 25 12.67 6.31 3.24
N GLN A 26 12.86 7.43 2.56
CA GLN A 26 12.11 8.67 2.84
C GLN A 26 10.70 8.65 2.24
N GLY A 27 10.39 7.66 1.41
CA GLY A 27 9.08 7.47 0.81
C GLY A 27 9.11 6.51 -0.37
N TYR A 28 7.93 6.04 -0.77
CA TYR A 28 7.72 5.15 -1.88
C TYR A 28 6.76 5.74 -2.91
N VAL A 29 7.11 5.67 -4.17
CA VAL A 29 6.21 6.01 -5.28
C VAL A 29 6.17 4.85 -6.26
N GLY A 30 4.99 4.31 -6.52
CA GLY A 30 4.87 3.18 -7.44
C GLY A 30 3.47 2.57 -7.50
N ASN A 31 3.37 1.43 -8.19
CA ASN A 31 2.10 0.75 -8.46
C ASN A 31 1.99 -0.65 -7.81
N ASN A 32 2.97 -1.06 -7.01
CA ASN A 32 2.98 -2.38 -6.40
C ASN A 32 2.38 -2.35 -4.99
N MET A 33 1.52 -3.33 -4.71
CA MET A 33 0.83 -3.43 -3.42
C MET A 33 1.79 -3.69 -2.24
N HIS A 34 2.75 -4.61 -2.38
CA HIS A 34 3.63 -4.98 -1.28
C HIS A 34 4.43 -3.81 -0.71
N PRO A 35 5.09 -2.95 -1.52
CA PRO A 35 5.75 -1.76 -0.99
C PRO A 35 4.79 -0.80 -0.27
N ILE A 36 3.55 -0.67 -0.73
CA ILE A 36 2.54 0.17 -0.07
C ILE A 36 2.19 -0.40 1.31
N VAL A 37 1.99 -1.72 1.41
CA VAL A 37 1.72 -2.39 2.69
C VAL A 37 2.90 -2.22 3.64
N VAL A 38 4.14 -2.39 3.18
CA VAL A 38 5.34 -2.16 4.00
C VAL A 38 5.41 -0.71 4.46
N SER A 39 5.12 0.25 3.58
CA SER A 39 5.07 1.67 3.93
C SER A 39 3.99 1.97 4.99
N LEU A 40 2.78 1.42 4.84
CA LEU A 40 1.71 1.54 5.82
C LEU A 40 2.11 1.02 7.20
N HIS A 41 2.71 -0.18 7.26
CA HIS A 41 3.14 -0.80 8.51
C HIS A 41 4.27 -0.03 9.22
N ASN A 42 5.11 0.66 8.47
CA ASN A 42 6.23 1.43 9.02
C ASN A 42 5.94 2.95 9.07
N ALA A 43 4.72 3.36 8.71
CA ALA A 43 4.31 4.76 8.62
C ALA A 43 5.23 5.61 7.71
N ASN A 44 5.76 5.02 6.65
CA ASN A 44 6.54 5.71 5.65
C ASN A 44 5.63 6.41 4.64
N PRO A 45 5.99 7.61 4.17
CA PRO A 45 5.26 8.27 3.10
C PRO A 45 5.21 7.42 1.84
N PHE A 46 4.07 7.46 1.13
CA PHE A 46 3.95 6.83 -0.18
C PHE A 46 2.93 7.54 -1.05
N PHE A 47 3.04 7.30 -2.36
CA PHE A 47 2.03 7.67 -3.34
C PHE A 47 1.87 6.55 -4.37
N SER A 48 0.63 6.13 -4.63
CA SER A 48 0.32 4.99 -5.49
C SER A 48 -0.24 5.42 -6.84
N PHE A 49 0.37 4.89 -7.91
CA PHE A 49 -0.20 4.88 -9.26
C PHE A 49 -0.83 3.51 -9.49
N ASP A 50 -2.14 3.41 -9.32
CA ASP A 50 -2.82 2.12 -9.35
C ASP A 50 -3.41 1.82 -10.73
N ASN A 51 -3.03 0.65 -11.26
CA ASN A 51 -3.49 0.14 -12.55
C ASN A 51 -4.51 -0.99 -12.42
N TYR A 52 -4.91 -1.34 -11.20
CA TYR A 52 -5.79 -2.47 -10.91
C TYR A 52 -7.22 -2.04 -10.59
N GLY A 53 -8.15 -2.97 -10.75
CA GLY A 53 -9.54 -2.76 -10.36
C GLY A 53 -10.33 -1.95 -11.37
N ILE A 54 -9.94 -1.98 -12.64
CA ILE A 54 -10.64 -1.29 -13.71
C ILE A 54 -11.04 -2.28 -14.79
N LYS A 55 -12.33 -2.42 -15.03
CA LYS A 55 -12.87 -3.19 -16.15
C LYS A 55 -13.21 -2.29 -17.31
N LYS A 56 -12.93 -2.78 -18.52
CA LYS A 56 -13.40 -2.19 -19.75
C LYS A 56 -14.76 -2.81 -20.09
N TYR A 57 -15.81 -2.00 -20.06
CA TYR A 57 -17.12 -2.41 -20.48
C TYR A 57 -17.64 -1.47 -21.59
N ASN A 58 -17.98 -1.99 -22.74
CA ASN A 58 -18.47 -1.22 -23.90
C ASN A 58 -17.63 0.01 -24.25
N GLY A 59 -16.30 -0.10 -24.16
CA GLY A 59 -15.40 1.00 -24.45
C GLY A 59 -15.20 2.01 -23.31
N PHE A 60 -15.92 1.86 -22.21
CA PHE A 60 -15.76 2.66 -21.01
C PHE A 60 -14.94 1.90 -19.95
N TYR A 61 -14.16 2.65 -19.18
CA TYR A 61 -13.43 2.10 -18.05
C TYR A 61 -14.21 2.42 -16.77
N THR A 62 -14.57 1.37 -16.05
CA THR A 62 -15.24 1.48 -14.75
C THR A 62 -14.34 0.92 -13.66
N ASP A 63 -14.30 1.57 -12.52
CA ASP A 63 -13.66 1.01 -11.33
C ASP A 63 -14.56 -0.14 -10.80
N ASP A 64 -14.06 -1.37 -10.84
CA ASP A 64 -14.81 -2.54 -10.35
C ASP A 64 -14.55 -2.83 -8.87
N TYR A 65 -13.87 -1.90 -8.18
CA TYR A 65 -13.51 -2.01 -6.75
C TYR A 65 -12.64 -3.23 -6.40
N SER A 66 -12.11 -3.94 -7.37
CA SER A 66 -11.26 -5.13 -7.16
C SER A 66 -9.81 -4.78 -6.81
N SER A 67 -9.42 -3.51 -6.86
CA SER A 67 -8.08 -3.09 -6.47
C SER A 67 -7.84 -3.30 -4.98
N LYS A 68 -6.91 -4.20 -4.64
CA LYS A 68 -6.47 -4.42 -3.27
C LYS A 68 -5.82 -3.16 -2.66
N ILE A 69 -5.14 -2.36 -3.50
CA ILE A 69 -4.54 -1.09 -3.09
C ILE A 69 -5.66 -0.12 -2.69
N LYS A 70 -6.68 0.04 -3.52
CA LYS A 70 -7.84 0.89 -3.19
C LYS A 70 -8.48 0.47 -1.88
N HIS A 71 -8.71 -0.83 -1.71
CA HIS A 71 -9.35 -1.36 -0.50
C HIS A 71 -8.55 -1.04 0.76
N ILE A 72 -7.25 -1.33 0.79
CA ILE A 72 -6.43 -1.07 1.99
C ILE A 72 -6.26 0.42 2.27
N LEU A 73 -6.17 1.27 1.24
CA LEU A 73 -6.07 2.71 1.43
C LEU A 73 -7.38 3.31 1.92
N HIS A 74 -8.52 2.77 1.49
CA HIS A 74 -9.83 3.16 2.00
C HIS A 74 -9.97 2.81 3.48
N LEU A 75 -9.57 1.61 3.89
CA LEU A 75 -9.55 1.21 5.32
C LEU A 75 -8.64 2.11 6.17
N ALA A 76 -7.54 2.60 5.60
CA ALA A 76 -6.62 3.50 6.27
C ALA A 76 -7.04 4.99 6.18
N ASP A 77 -8.13 5.28 5.45
CA ASP A 77 -8.58 6.64 5.10
C ASP A 77 -7.46 7.47 4.43
N LEU A 78 -6.79 6.83 3.46
CA LEU A 78 -5.68 7.37 2.66
C LEU A 78 -5.97 7.35 1.16
N ASP A 79 -7.25 7.42 0.75
CA ASP A 79 -7.67 7.38 -0.66
C ASP A 79 -6.99 8.45 -1.52
N SER A 80 -6.69 9.62 -0.93
CA SER A 80 -6.04 10.74 -1.61
C SER A 80 -4.56 10.51 -1.95
N TYR A 81 -3.97 9.40 -1.49
CA TYR A 81 -2.60 8.98 -1.79
C TYR A 81 -2.53 7.94 -2.92
N ARG A 82 -3.63 7.78 -3.64
CA ARG A 82 -3.76 6.92 -4.79
C ARG A 82 -4.34 7.68 -5.98
N ILE A 83 -3.83 7.39 -7.17
CA ILE A 83 -4.44 7.80 -8.42
C ILE A 83 -4.60 6.59 -9.34
N SER A 84 -5.76 6.49 -10.01
CA SER A 84 -5.99 5.46 -11.01
C SER A 84 -5.43 5.89 -12.35
N CYS A 85 -4.55 5.07 -12.94
CA CYS A 85 -3.85 5.39 -14.20
C CYS A 85 -4.60 4.93 -15.46
N LEU A 86 -5.73 4.23 -15.33
CA LEU A 86 -6.43 3.61 -16.46
C LEU A 86 -7.66 4.37 -16.96
N SER A 87 -7.95 5.53 -16.39
CA SER A 87 -9.01 6.40 -16.92
C SER A 87 -8.58 7.01 -18.26
N ARG A 88 -9.49 7.10 -19.24
CA ARG A 88 -9.25 7.89 -20.46
C ARG A 88 -9.00 9.37 -20.17
N ALA A 89 -9.50 9.83 -19.02
CA ALA A 89 -9.29 11.19 -18.51
C ALA A 89 -8.06 11.27 -17.58
N PHE A 90 -7.20 10.25 -17.55
CA PHE A 90 -6.01 10.26 -16.71
C PHE A 90 -5.07 11.38 -17.16
N THR A 91 -4.91 12.34 -16.27
CA THR A 91 -3.86 13.36 -16.38
C THR A 91 -2.80 12.99 -15.35
N PRO A 92 -1.55 12.71 -15.77
CA PRO A 92 -0.48 12.42 -14.83
C PRO A 92 -0.32 13.57 -13.84
N PRO A 93 -0.23 13.29 -12.53
CA PRO A 93 0.05 14.33 -11.56
C PRO A 93 1.45 14.89 -11.80
N THR A 94 1.63 16.17 -11.49
CA THR A 94 2.94 16.78 -11.58
C THR A 94 3.88 16.21 -10.52
N PRO A 95 5.20 16.17 -10.76
CA PRO A 95 6.17 15.78 -9.72
C PRO A 95 6.04 16.60 -8.44
N ALA A 96 5.72 17.89 -8.56
CA ALA A 96 5.49 18.78 -7.42
C ALA A 96 4.29 18.33 -6.58
N PHE A 97 3.19 17.92 -7.20
CA PHE A 97 2.02 17.40 -6.50
C PHE A 97 2.35 16.11 -5.72
N VAL A 98 3.07 15.18 -6.35
CA VAL A 98 3.47 13.92 -5.68
C VAL A 98 4.40 14.21 -4.51
N LEU A 99 5.37 15.09 -4.70
CA LEU A 99 6.30 15.49 -3.65
C LEU A 99 5.57 16.15 -2.46
N ASP A 100 4.63 17.05 -2.74
CA ASP A 100 3.80 17.69 -1.72
C ASP A 100 3.03 16.63 -0.89
N LYS A 101 2.45 15.62 -1.55
CA LYS A 101 1.78 14.51 -0.87
C LYS A 101 2.73 13.73 0.03
N LEU A 102 3.96 13.48 -0.38
CA LEU A 102 4.95 12.77 0.44
C LEU A 102 5.40 13.60 1.64
N VAL A 103 5.65 14.90 1.44
CA VAL A 103 6.08 15.82 2.51
C VAL A 103 5.00 16.00 3.58
N HIS A 104 3.74 16.10 3.16
CA HIS A 104 2.59 16.28 4.05
C HIS A 104 1.86 14.96 4.35
N PHE A 105 2.57 13.84 4.30
CA PHE A 105 1.99 12.53 4.57
C PHE A 105 1.54 12.42 6.04
N PRO A 106 0.33 11.89 6.33
CA PRO A 106 -0.24 11.85 7.69
C PRO A 106 0.38 10.69 8.50
N ILE A 107 1.61 10.85 8.93
CA ILE A 107 2.40 9.83 9.63
C ILE A 107 1.69 9.30 10.88
N ASP A 108 1.15 10.18 11.72
CA ASP A 108 0.51 9.76 12.97
C ASP A 108 -0.77 8.96 12.75
N LYS A 109 -1.57 9.35 11.77
CA LYS A 109 -2.76 8.60 11.33
C LYS A 109 -2.37 7.21 10.84
N THR A 110 -1.30 7.12 10.07
CA THR A 110 -0.80 5.86 9.52
C THR A 110 -0.23 4.95 10.61
N LYS A 111 0.48 5.50 11.60
CA LYS A 111 0.93 4.75 12.79
C LYS A 111 -0.25 4.17 13.57
N TYR A 112 -1.28 4.99 13.80
CA TYR A 112 -2.48 4.54 14.50
C TYR A 112 -3.18 3.41 13.76
N PHE A 113 -3.33 3.53 12.43
CA PHE A 113 -3.89 2.47 11.59
C PHE A 113 -3.08 1.17 11.71
N ALA A 114 -1.75 1.24 11.55
CA ALA A 114 -0.86 0.08 11.63
C ALA A 114 -0.95 -0.64 13.00
N GLN A 115 -0.98 0.11 14.09
CA GLN A 115 -1.11 -0.44 15.44
C GLN A 115 -2.46 -1.13 15.67
N ASN A 116 -3.55 -0.53 15.21
CA ASN A 116 -4.87 -1.12 15.33
C ASN A 116 -5.03 -2.37 14.47
N TYR A 117 -4.50 -2.36 13.26
CA TYR A 117 -4.51 -3.51 12.37
C TYR A 117 -3.73 -4.70 12.97
N TYR A 118 -2.59 -4.43 13.57
CA TYR A 118 -1.80 -5.44 14.27
C TYR A 118 -2.56 -6.03 15.46
N ARG A 119 -3.21 -5.22 16.30
CA ARG A 119 -4.04 -5.70 17.41
C ARG A 119 -5.21 -6.58 16.95
N GLN A 120 -5.87 -6.20 15.85
CA GLN A 120 -6.94 -7.02 15.28
C GLN A 120 -6.42 -8.38 14.82
N TYR A 121 -5.24 -8.41 14.20
CA TYR A 121 -4.58 -9.64 13.80
C TYR A 121 -4.24 -10.52 15.02
N GLU A 122 -3.65 -9.97 16.07
CA GLU A 122 -3.35 -10.71 17.31
C GLU A 122 -4.61 -11.29 17.94
N ASN A 123 -5.67 -10.52 18.03
CA ASN A 123 -6.94 -10.97 18.58
C ASN A 123 -7.55 -12.12 17.76
N MET A 124 -7.50 -12.02 16.43
CA MET A 124 -7.95 -13.08 15.53
C MET A 124 -7.12 -14.36 15.72
N MET A 125 -5.80 -14.24 15.77
CA MET A 125 -4.92 -15.40 16.00
C MET A 125 -5.18 -16.05 17.36
N GLN A 126 -5.40 -15.28 18.40
CA GLN A 126 -5.74 -15.79 19.73
C GLN A 126 -7.08 -16.55 19.73
N GLN A 127 -8.09 -16.04 19.02
CA GLN A 127 -9.38 -16.72 18.87
C GLN A 127 -9.22 -18.07 18.16
N ILE A 128 -8.42 -18.11 17.09
CA ILE A 128 -8.11 -19.34 16.37
C ILE A 128 -7.43 -20.36 17.30
N LEU A 129 -6.39 -19.96 18.02
CA LEU A 129 -5.68 -20.83 18.96
C LEU A 129 -6.61 -21.38 20.05
N ASN A 130 -7.46 -20.52 20.62
CA ASN A 130 -8.43 -20.96 21.63
C ASN A 130 -9.43 -21.98 21.07
N SER A 131 -9.84 -21.84 19.80
CA SER A 131 -10.77 -22.79 19.17
C SER A 131 -10.17 -24.19 18.99
N PHE A 132 -8.87 -24.27 18.71
CA PHE A 132 -8.17 -25.57 18.66
C PHE A 132 -8.05 -26.24 20.02
N GLN A 133 -7.71 -25.49 21.08
CA GLN A 133 -7.57 -26.04 22.42
C GLN A 133 -8.89 -26.55 23.00
N ILE A 134 -10.03 -25.96 22.61
CA ILE A 134 -11.35 -26.45 23.04
C ILE A 134 -11.67 -27.80 22.37
N ASN A 135 -11.24 -28.02 21.15
CA ASN A 135 -11.50 -29.25 20.41
C ASN A 135 -10.67 -30.42 20.95
N GLU A 136 -9.43 -30.20 21.40
CA GLU A 136 -8.59 -31.24 22.00
C GLU A 136 -9.10 -31.71 23.35
N LYS A 137 -9.83 -30.88 24.11
CA LYS A 137 -10.42 -31.26 25.40
C LYS A 137 -11.74 -32.05 25.28
N LYS A 138 -12.30 -32.16 24.08
CA LYS A 138 -13.55 -32.88 23.79
C LYS A 138 -13.35 -34.24 23.10
N SER A 139 -12.14 -34.59 22.76
CA SER A 139 -11.72 -35.92 22.23
C SER A 139 -11.07 -36.73 23.32
#